data_38058129b161c67d9f51a1ca8be5163a
#
_entry.id   38058129b161c67d9f51a1ca8be5163a
#
_cell.length_a   1.000
_cell.length_b   1.000
_cell.length_c   1.000
_cell.angle_alpha   90.00
_cell.angle_beta   90.00
_cell.angle_gamma   90.00
#
_symmetry.space_group_name_H-M   'P 1'
#
loop_
_entity.id
_entity.type
_entity.pdbx_description
1 polymer ?
#
loop_
_entity_poly.entity_id
_entity_poly.type
_entity_poly.pdbx_seq_one_letter_code
_entity_poly.pdbx_strand_id
1 'polypeptide(L)'
;MHVKSDSDTTTLYYVQSPSNHDANDKLSYGSPAYGSPGHLTHYHCTPIHHSRESSTSRTFTASVKNAVVTGAHHGHATWKRIEDGDVEDDDDDGDGDGGVPLRFYVMWFVVSFVILFTVFSLILWAASVPYKPEVFVKSMVFDNFNVQSGMDATGVPTDMLTLNTTVKIFYRNPATFFGVHVTVTPIEIHYFQLKFASGYVKNFYQSRKSQRVIVSHVLGYQMPLYGGVSPFNAAIGHLENVIVPVNLTFTMRSRAYILGRLVSPKFYKKVLCQVTLYGNQIGKHVNLTGSCIYSD
;
A
#
# COMPACT_ATOMS: atom_id res chain seq x y z
N MET A 1 -18.10 -49.98 -52.73
CA MET A 1 -18.01 -48.74 -53.53
C MET A 1 -17.34 -47.68 -52.66
N HIS A 2 -16.12 -47.38 -53.04
CA HIS A 2 -15.30 -46.29 -52.40
C HIS A 2 -15.84 -44.96 -52.82
N VAL A 3 -15.91 -44.00 -51.90
CA VAL A 3 -15.63 -42.57 -52.19
C VAL A 3 -14.82 -41.97 -51.06
N LYS A 4 -13.63 -41.63 -51.41
CA LYS A 4 -12.64 -40.83 -50.72
C LYS A 4 -12.99 -39.35 -50.96
N SER A 5 -12.88 -38.49 -49.94
CA SER A 5 -12.78 -37.07 -50.17
C SER A 5 -11.85 -36.46 -49.13
N ASP A 6 -10.69 -36.10 -49.60
CA ASP A 6 -9.71 -35.24 -48.97
C ASP A 6 -10.16 -33.82 -49.09
N SER A 7 -9.91 -32.98 -48.09
CA SER A 7 -9.34 -31.63 -48.26
C SER A 7 -9.15 -30.93 -46.92
N ASP A 8 -7.99 -31.08 -46.36
CA ASP A 8 -7.40 -30.13 -45.40
C ASP A 8 -6.95 -28.87 -46.14
N THR A 9 -7.46 -27.73 -45.71
CA THR A 9 -6.84 -26.43 -46.03
C THR A 9 -6.69 -25.65 -44.76
N THR A 10 -5.57 -25.87 -44.08
CA THR A 10 -5.06 -25.01 -43.01
C THR A 10 -4.45 -23.75 -43.64
N THR A 11 -5.16 -22.64 -43.59
CA THR A 11 -4.61 -21.31 -43.88
C THR A 11 -3.88 -20.79 -42.65
N LEU A 12 -2.55 -20.83 -42.73
CA LEU A 12 -1.65 -20.16 -41.78
C LEU A 12 -1.71 -18.64 -41.99
N TYR A 13 -2.25 -17.94 -41.02
CA TYR A 13 -2.13 -16.48 -40.95
C TYR A 13 -0.77 -16.09 -40.34
N TYR A 14 0.10 -15.52 -41.15
CA TYR A 14 1.29 -14.83 -40.68
C TYR A 14 0.92 -13.43 -40.17
N VAL A 15 1.11 -13.18 -38.88
CA VAL A 15 1.07 -11.83 -38.31
C VAL A 15 2.43 -11.21 -38.50
N GLN A 16 2.49 -10.20 -39.35
CA GLN A 16 3.69 -9.41 -39.62
C GLN A 16 3.74 -8.24 -38.62
N SER A 17 4.78 -8.25 -37.77
CA SER A 17 5.06 -7.13 -36.87
C SER A 17 5.61 -5.93 -37.66
N PRO A 18 5.17 -4.68 -37.37
CA PRO A 18 5.76 -3.52 -38.01
C PRO A 18 7.13 -3.22 -37.41
N SER A 19 8.15 -3.25 -38.25
CA SER A 19 9.51 -2.80 -37.97
C SER A 19 9.57 -1.28 -37.98
N ASN A 20 10.18 -0.69 -36.94
CA ASN A 20 10.57 0.71 -36.89
C ASN A 20 11.59 1.02 -37.97
N HIS A 21 11.28 1.98 -38.84
CA HIS A 21 12.24 2.64 -39.68
C HIS A 21 12.36 4.11 -39.24
N ASP A 22 13.55 4.41 -38.71
CA ASP A 22 14.05 5.78 -38.63
C ASP A 22 14.37 6.26 -40.03
N ALA A 23 13.82 7.42 -40.40
CA ALA A 23 14.33 8.21 -41.50
C ALA A 23 14.11 9.69 -41.21
N ASN A 24 15.24 10.37 -40.97
CA ASN A 24 15.44 11.79 -41.11
C ASN A 24 15.00 12.26 -42.51
N ASP A 25 14.14 13.26 -42.59
CA ASP A 25 14.19 14.20 -43.68
C ASP A 25 13.62 15.57 -43.29
N LYS A 26 14.51 16.55 -43.39
CA LYS A 26 14.25 17.99 -43.36
C LYS A 26 13.47 18.38 -44.57
N LEU A 27 12.39 19.13 -44.47
CA LEU A 27 12.01 20.13 -45.43
C LEU A 27 11.23 21.29 -44.77
N SER A 28 11.79 22.46 -44.92
CA SER A 28 11.39 23.81 -44.62
C SER A 28 10.29 24.30 -45.57
N TYR A 29 9.25 24.97 -45.03
CA TYR A 29 8.50 26.06 -45.66
C TYR A 29 7.59 26.66 -44.58
N GLY A 30 7.75 27.91 -44.16
CA GLY A 30 7.36 29.15 -44.75
C GLY A 30 6.15 29.71 -44.00
N SER A 31 6.39 30.74 -43.17
CA SER A 31 5.42 31.55 -42.43
C SER A 31 4.44 32.31 -43.30
N PRO A 32 3.32 32.90 -42.78
CA PRO A 32 3.45 34.27 -42.31
C PRO A 32 2.75 34.63 -40.98
N ALA A 33 3.28 35.71 -40.45
CA ALA A 33 2.98 36.39 -39.23
C ALA A 33 1.66 37.18 -39.25
N TYR A 34 1.00 37.29 -38.06
CA TYR A 34 0.29 38.50 -37.65
C TYR A 34 0.39 38.70 -36.14
N GLY A 35 1.02 39.74 -35.72
CA GLY A 35 0.73 40.87 -34.89
C GLY A 35 0.57 40.63 -33.39
N SER A 36 1.56 41.11 -32.64
CA SER A 36 1.67 41.38 -31.19
C SER A 36 0.61 42.40 -30.68
N PRO A 37 0.52 42.77 -29.33
CA PRO A 37 1.63 42.94 -28.40
C PRO A 37 1.40 42.51 -26.93
N GLY A 38 2.49 42.19 -26.25
CA GLY A 38 2.87 42.75 -24.95
C GLY A 38 2.36 42.17 -23.64
N HIS A 39 3.15 41.37 -22.98
CA HIS A 39 3.55 41.71 -21.59
C HIS A 39 4.77 40.86 -21.18
N LEU A 40 5.85 41.57 -20.82
CA LEU A 40 7.08 41.02 -20.23
C LEU A 40 6.80 40.56 -18.81
N THR A 41 7.09 39.29 -18.47
CA THR A 41 7.53 38.90 -17.15
C THR A 41 8.68 37.92 -17.28
N HIS A 42 9.85 38.40 -16.91
CA HIS A 42 11.09 37.66 -16.76
C HIS A 42 10.93 36.54 -15.70
N TYR A 43 11.06 35.29 -16.08
CA TYR A 43 11.37 34.22 -15.15
C TYR A 43 12.84 33.82 -15.31
N HIS A 44 13.63 34.20 -14.32
CA HIS A 44 15.00 33.75 -14.12
C HIS A 44 14.97 32.23 -13.82
N CYS A 45 15.50 31.43 -14.73
CA CYS A 45 15.89 30.06 -14.45
C CYS A 45 17.23 30.06 -13.73
N THR A 46 17.24 29.80 -12.44
CA THR A 46 18.47 29.50 -11.68
C THR A 46 18.79 28.01 -11.82
N PRO A 47 20.05 27.63 -12.09
CA PRO A 47 20.45 26.22 -12.14
C PRO A 47 20.51 25.64 -10.73
N ILE A 48 19.89 24.46 -10.59
CA ILE A 48 19.89 23.67 -9.35
C ILE A 48 21.29 23.08 -9.16
N HIS A 49 22.04 23.62 -8.21
CA HIS A 49 23.25 23.00 -7.69
C HIS A 49 22.89 21.79 -6.83
N HIS A 50 23.31 20.61 -7.24
CA HIS A 50 23.32 19.42 -6.41
C HIS A 50 24.40 19.60 -5.32
N SER A 51 23.97 19.99 -4.13
CA SER A 51 24.80 19.92 -2.93
C SER A 51 24.75 18.50 -2.38
N ARG A 52 25.87 17.84 -2.47
CA ARG A 52 26.18 16.55 -1.87
C ARG A 52 26.41 16.78 -0.38
N GLU A 53 25.39 16.59 0.45
CA GLU A 53 25.56 16.64 1.90
C GLU A 53 26.23 15.37 2.41
N SER A 54 27.47 15.53 2.88
CA SER A 54 28.20 14.57 3.67
C SER A 54 27.63 14.56 5.09
N SER A 55 27.17 13.41 5.54
CA SER A 55 26.73 13.17 6.91
C SER A 55 27.89 13.28 7.89
N THR A 56 28.00 14.39 8.60
CA THR A 56 28.85 14.53 9.79
C THR A 56 28.11 13.97 11.00
N SER A 57 28.63 12.90 11.55
CA SER A 57 28.26 12.34 12.84
C SER A 57 28.51 13.38 13.95
N ARG A 58 27.45 13.83 14.62
CA ARG A 58 27.57 14.65 15.83
C ARG A 58 27.88 13.75 17.01
N THR A 59 29.11 13.79 17.45
CA THR A 59 29.51 13.33 18.78
C THR A 59 29.04 14.35 19.83
N PHE A 60 28.21 13.88 20.76
CA PHE A 60 27.85 14.68 21.93
C PHE A 60 29.01 14.73 22.90
N THR A 61 29.69 15.85 22.97
CA THR A 61 30.60 16.16 24.04
C THR A 61 29.82 16.81 25.17
N ALA A 62 29.74 16.12 26.30
CA ALA A 62 29.23 16.68 27.55
C ALA A 62 30.22 17.75 28.07
N SER A 63 29.71 18.97 28.21
CA SER A 63 30.42 20.10 28.81
C SER A 63 30.49 19.90 30.33
N VAL A 64 31.67 19.59 30.82
CA VAL A 64 32.00 19.66 32.27
C VAL A 64 32.55 21.04 32.56
N LYS A 65 31.87 21.77 33.43
CA LYS A 65 32.30 23.10 33.93
C LYS A 65 33.55 22.97 34.78
N ASN A 66 34.57 23.74 34.41
CA ASN A 66 35.80 23.90 35.15
C ASN A 66 35.55 24.58 36.52
N ALA A 67 35.96 23.90 37.57
CA ALA A 67 36.30 24.55 38.83
C ALA A 67 37.81 24.62 38.95
N VAL A 68 38.33 25.85 39.04
CA VAL A 68 39.73 26.16 39.26
C VAL A 68 40.04 25.87 40.73
N VAL A 69 41.03 25.01 40.99
CA VAL A 69 41.77 25.00 42.26
C VAL A 69 43.27 24.86 41.92
N THR A 70 44.01 25.87 42.27
CA THR A 70 45.47 25.97 42.28
C THR A 70 46.07 25.05 43.32
N GLY A 71 47.10 24.26 42.96
CA GLY A 71 47.86 23.51 43.92
C GLY A 71 48.97 22.67 43.25
N ALA A 72 50.16 23.16 43.19
CA ALA A 72 51.36 22.48 42.70
C ALA A 72 51.77 21.36 43.65
N HIS A 73 52.02 20.15 43.15
CA HIS A 73 53.08 19.28 43.67
C HIS A 73 53.48 18.22 42.66
N HIS A 74 54.77 18.12 42.42
CA HIS A 74 55.48 17.09 41.67
C HIS A 74 55.22 15.69 42.26
N GLY A 75 54.80 14.71 41.41
CA GLY A 75 54.76 13.32 41.82
C GLY A 75 55.09 12.42 40.63
N HIS A 76 56.25 11.85 40.64
CA HIS A 76 56.79 10.85 39.73
C HIS A 76 55.88 9.61 39.64
N ALA A 77 55.38 9.33 38.51
CA ALA A 77 54.62 8.04 38.27
C ALA A 77 55.64 6.98 37.84
N THR A 78 56.00 6.12 38.76
CA THR A 78 56.77 4.90 38.50
C THR A 78 55.81 3.79 38.07
N TRP A 79 55.98 3.32 36.86
CA TRP A 79 55.35 2.11 36.37
C TRP A 79 55.97 0.89 37.03
N LYS A 80 55.27 0.19 37.93
CA LYS A 80 55.68 -1.12 38.45
C LYS A 80 55.48 -2.17 37.39
N ARG A 81 56.61 -2.74 36.95
CA ARG A 81 56.69 -3.98 36.18
C ARG A 81 56.26 -5.11 37.12
N ILE A 82 55.27 -5.89 36.70
CA ILE A 82 54.87 -7.12 37.37
C ILE A 82 55.85 -8.18 36.87
N GLU A 83 56.76 -8.60 37.78
CA GLU A 83 57.59 -9.78 37.60
C GLU A 83 56.80 -11.03 37.99
N ASP A 84 56.87 -12.07 37.15
CA ASP A 84 56.38 -13.39 37.44
C ASP A 84 57.10 -13.94 38.68
N GLY A 85 56.33 -14.24 39.71
CA GLY A 85 56.83 -14.87 40.96
C GLY A 85 56.05 -16.14 41.20
N ASP A 86 56.80 -17.15 41.39
CA ASP A 86 56.45 -18.57 41.58
C ASP A 86 55.36 -18.85 42.59
N VAL A 87 54.57 -19.88 42.28
CA VAL A 87 53.55 -20.47 43.08
C VAL A 87 54.22 -21.20 44.26
N GLU A 88 54.03 -20.72 45.49
CA GLU A 88 54.16 -21.54 46.67
C GLU A 88 52.79 -21.72 47.31
N ASP A 89 52.42 -22.99 47.42
CA ASP A 89 51.24 -23.46 48.13
C ASP A 89 51.43 -23.22 49.65
N ASP A 90 50.77 -22.19 50.18
CA ASP A 90 50.59 -22.06 51.64
C ASP A 90 49.10 -22.17 51.96
N ASP A 91 48.74 -23.30 52.54
CA ASP A 91 47.51 -23.54 53.26
C ASP A 91 47.46 -22.62 54.50
N ASP A 92 46.83 -21.46 54.40
CA ASP A 92 46.51 -20.63 55.54
C ASP A 92 45.02 -20.50 55.72
N ASP A 93 44.51 -21.25 56.72
CA ASP A 93 43.19 -21.15 57.32
C ASP A 93 43.03 -19.77 57.96
N GLY A 94 42.62 -18.78 57.20
CA GLY A 94 42.34 -17.40 57.61
C GLY A 94 40.85 -17.08 57.53
N ASP A 95 40.24 -17.20 58.70
CA ASP A 95 38.86 -16.83 59.08
C ASP A 95 38.54 -15.36 58.71
N GLY A 96 37.33 -15.15 58.13
CA GLY A 96 36.57 -13.91 58.25
C GLY A 96 36.71 -12.78 57.26
N ASP A 97 36.11 -12.96 56.09
CA ASP A 97 35.36 -11.84 55.51
C ASP A 97 34.23 -12.41 54.61
N GLY A 98 32.98 -12.09 54.97
CA GLY A 98 31.78 -12.59 54.36
C GLY A 98 31.55 -12.15 52.89
N GLY A 99 32.62 -12.21 52.10
CA GLY A 99 32.55 -12.00 50.66
C GLY A 99 31.75 -13.11 49.99
N VAL A 100 30.56 -12.80 49.51
CA VAL A 100 29.74 -13.73 48.72
C VAL A 100 30.60 -14.27 47.56
N PRO A 101 30.83 -15.61 47.48
CA PRO A 101 31.78 -16.16 46.51
C PRO A 101 31.37 -15.74 45.07
N LEU A 102 32.37 -15.41 44.24
CA LEU A 102 32.20 -14.93 42.85
C LEU A 102 31.16 -15.75 42.06
N ARG A 103 31.06 -17.06 42.35
CA ARG A 103 30.03 -17.96 41.74
C ARG A 103 28.58 -17.52 41.99
N PHE A 104 28.29 -16.89 43.16
CA PHE A 104 26.96 -16.36 43.43
C PHE A 104 26.67 -15.11 42.59
N TYR A 105 27.65 -14.23 42.40
CA TYR A 105 27.48 -13.06 41.51
C TYR A 105 27.26 -13.50 40.08
N VAL A 106 28.03 -14.49 39.59
CA VAL A 106 27.84 -15.06 38.25
C VAL A 106 26.46 -15.70 38.10
N MET A 107 26.05 -16.48 39.12
CA MET A 107 24.73 -17.11 39.11
C MET A 107 23.59 -16.06 39.09
N TRP A 108 23.69 -15.04 39.96
CA TRP A 108 22.71 -13.94 39.97
C TRP A 108 22.69 -13.15 38.67
N PHE A 109 23.83 -12.93 38.07
CA PHE A 109 23.94 -12.28 36.74
C PHE A 109 23.24 -13.12 35.67
N VAL A 110 23.50 -14.42 35.61
CA VAL A 110 22.86 -15.32 34.65
C VAL A 110 21.34 -15.37 34.86
N VAL A 111 20.88 -15.50 36.11
CA VAL A 111 19.45 -15.51 36.43
C VAL A 111 18.79 -14.19 36.02
N SER A 112 19.40 -13.07 36.38
CA SER A 112 18.89 -11.73 35.97
C SER A 112 18.85 -11.57 34.47
N PHE A 113 19.88 -12.03 33.76
CA PHE A 113 19.94 -11.99 32.29
C PHE A 113 18.82 -12.85 31.67
N VAL A 114 18.61 -14.07 32.17
CA VAL A 114 17.54 -14.95 31.68
C VAL A 114 16.17 -14.33 31.92
N ILE A 115 15.94 -13.75 33.09
CA ILE A 115 14.66 -13.06 33.39
C ILE A 115 14.46 -11.89 32.45
N LEU A 116 15.47 -11.04 32.27
CA LEU A 116 15.40 -9.88 31.37
C LEU A 116 15.12 -10.33 29.93
N PHE A 117 15.84 -11.35 29.47
CA PHE A 117 15.67 -11.91 28.12
C PHE A 117 14.26 -12.49 27.91
N THR A 118 13.72 -13.24 28.89
CA THR A 118 12.38 -13.81 28.81
C THR A 118 11.32 -12.72 28.79
N VAL A 119 11.42 -11.70 29.67
CA VAL A 119 10.50 -10.56 29.67
C VAL A 119 10.54 -9.82 28.32
N PHE A 120 11.74 -9.54 27.80
CA PHE A 120 11.91 -8.91 26.50
C PHE A 120 11.32 -9.75 25.36
N SER A 121 11.55 -11.07 25.39
CA SER A 121 10.99 -12.01 24.40
C SER A 121 9.47 -12.05 24.45
N LEU A 122 8.87 -12.04 25.65
CA LEU A 122 7.41 -11.97 25.82
C LEU A 122 6.82 -10.67 25.30
N ILE A 123 7.50 -9.53 25.53
CA ILE A 123 7.07 -8.23 24.99
C ILE A 123 7.11 -8.25 23.46
N LEU A 124 8.19 -8.78 22.87
CA LEU A 124 8.31 -8.90 21.41
C LEU A 124 7.24 -9.84 20.85
N TRP A 125 6.98 -10.96 21.50
CA TRP A 125 5.93 -11.89 21.09
C TRP A 125 4.55 -11.23 21.14
N ALA A 126 4.21 -10.55 22.23
CA ALA A 126 2.93 -9.83 22.35
C ALA A 126 2.79 -8.69 21.33
N ALA A 127 3.90 -8.00 21.01
CA ALA A 127 3.92 -6.94 20.00
C ALA A 127 3.78 -7.48 18.56
N SER A 128 4.21 -8.72 18.31
CA SER A 128 4.17 -9.34 16.97
C SER A 128 2.85 -10.04 16.66
N VAL A 129 1.90 -10.10 17.58
CA VAL A 129 0.56 -10.66 17.32
C VAL A 129 -0.10 -9.89 16.18
N PRO A 130 -0.43 -10.55 15.05
CA PRO A 130 -0.99 -9.89 13.89
C PRO A 130 -2.46 -9.53 14.11
N TYR A 131 -2.74 -8.25 14.31
CA TYR A 131 -4.11 -7.74 14.33
C TYR A 131 -4.59 -7.54 12.89
N LYS A 132 -5.67 -8.26 12.52
CA LYS A 132 -6.29 -8.13 11.19
C LYS A 132 -7.00 -6.79 11.05
N PRO A 133 -6.79 -6.05 9.94
CA PRO A 133 -7.55 -4.84 9.65
C PRO A 133 -9.03 -5.13 9.42
N GLU A 134 -9.87 -4.20 9.83
CA GLU A 134 -11.31 -4.25 9.62
C GLU A 134 -11.70 -3.41 8.40
N VAL A 135 -12.51 -3.99 7.51
CA VAL A 135 -12.98 -3.35 6.28
C VAL A 135 -14.48 -3.56 6.17
N PHE A 136 -15.22 -2.46 5.95
CA PHE A 136 -16.66 -2.51 5.73
C PHE A 136 -17.05 -1.55 4.59
N VAL A 137 -17.93 -1.99 3.71
CA VAL A 137 -18.59 -1.11 2.75
C VAL A 137 -19.80 -0.50 3.45
N LYS A 138 -19.77 0.83 3.62
CA LYS A 138 -20.78 1.55 4.37
C LYS A 138 -22.01 1.85 3.50
N SER A 139 -21.77 2.46 2.36
CA SER A 139 -22.84 2.88 1.47
C SER A 139 -22.33 3.06 0.04
N MET A 140 -23.25 3.00 -0.88
CA MET A 140 -23.06 3.22 -2.30
C MET A 140 -24.14 4.18 -2.80
N VAL A 141 -23.78 5.06 -3.72
CA VAL A 141 -24.68 5.98 -4.40
C VAL A 141 -24.51 5.80 -5.89
N PHE A 142 -25.59 5.55 -6.59
CA PHE A 142 -25.60 5.59 -8.05
C PHE A 142 -25.90 7.03 -8.46
N ASP A 143 -24.85 7.76 -8.85
CA ASP A 143 -24.94 9.20 -9.15
C ASP A 143 -25.59 9.42 -10.51
N ASN A 144 -25.24 8.57 -11.49
CA ASN A 144 -25.78 8.62 -12.84
C ASN A 144 -25.89 7.19 -13.41
N PHE A 145 -26.99 6.96 -14.11
CA PHE A 145 -27.24 5.73 -14.84
C PHE A 145 -27.97 6.08 -16.12
N ASN A 146 -27.36 5.81 -17.28
CA ASN A 146 -27.94 6.10 -18.57
C ASN A 146 -27.63 4.96 -19.56
N VAL A 147 -28.67 4.53 -20.27
CA VAL A 147 -28.57 3.56 -21.36
C VAL A 147 -29.01 4.22 -22.65
N GLN A 148 -28.17 4.14 -23.66
CA GLN A 148 -28.43 4.72 -24.99
C GLN A 148 -28.04 3.73 -26.07
N SER A 149 -28.77 3.70 -27.17
CA SER A 149 -28.38 2.93 -28.33
C SER A 149 -27.15 3.50 -29.00
N GLY A 150 -26.25 2.63 -29.42
CA GLY A 150 -24.97 3.01 -30.04
C GLY A 150 -24.36 1.89 -30.87
N MET A 151 -23.09 2.01 -31.16
CA MET A 151 -22.28 0.99 -31.84
C MET A 151 -21.03 0.73 -31.01
N ASP A 152 -20.60 -0.50 -30.95
CA ASP A 152 -19.32 -0.85 -30.31
C ASP A 152 -18.11 -0.45 -31.20
N ALA A 153 -16.91 -0.67 -30.72
CA ALA A 153 -15.67 -0.35 -31.45
C ALA A 153 -15.51 -1.14 -32.77
N THR A 154 -16.30 -2.19 -32.97
CA THR A 154 -16.31 -3.01 -34.19
C THR A 154 -17.45 -2.64 -35.16
N GLY A 155 -18.27 -1.63 -34.80
CA GLY A 155 -19.40 -1.19 -35.60
C GLY A 155 -20.67 -2.04 -35.42
N VAL A 156 -20.72 -2.92 -34.42
CA VAL A 156 -21.91 -3.71 -34.11
C VAL A 156 -22.88 -2.87 -33.32
N PRO A 157 -24.13 -2.72 -33.75
CA PRO A 157 -25.18 -2.01 -33.02
C PRO A 157 -25.40 -2.68 -31.65
N THR A 158 -25.30 -1.92 -30.57
CA THR A 158 -25.56 -2.41 -29.21
C THR A 158 -25.99 -1.25 -28.33
N ASP A 159 -26.67 -1.57 -27.22
CA ASP A 159 -26.96 -0.59 -26.20
C ASP A 159 -25.68 -0.30 -25.39
N MET A 160 -25.48 0.96 -25.06
CA MET A 160 -24.32 1.47 -24.33
C MET A 160 -24.75 1.95 -22.95
N LEU A 161 -24.11 1.43 -21.92
CA LEU A 161 -24.33 1.83 -20.54
C LEU A 161 -23.30 2.87 -20.10
N THR A 162 -23.78 3.97 -19.53
CA THR A 162 -22.95 4.91 -18.75
C THR A 162 -23.40 4.88 -17.30
N LEU A 163 -22.48 4.54 -16.41
CA LEU A 163 -22.70 4.42 -14.98
C LEU A 163 -21.69 5.24 -14.20
N ASN A 164 -22.16 6.08 -13.29
CA ASN A 164 -21.32 6.76 -12.30
C ASN A 164 -21.81 6.39 -10.90
N THR A 165 -20.90 5.95 -10.07
CA THR A 165 -21.23 5.45 -8.74
C THR A 165 -20.18 5.87 -7.74
N THR A 166 -20.62 6.34 -6.57
CA THR A 166 -19.75 6.69 -5.43
C THR A 166 -19.87 5.64 -4.35
N VAL A 167 -18.74 5.00 -4.02
CA VAL A 167 -18.66 3.95 -2.98
C VAL A 167 -17.91 4.50 -1.76
N LYS A 168 -18.51 4.34 -0.57
CA LYS A 168 -17.90 4.71 0.72
C LYS A 168 -17.49 3.46 1.49
N ILE A 169 -16.18 3.31 1.69
CA ILE A 169 -15.57 2.17 2.36
C ILE A 169 -15.00 2.65 3.70
N PHE A 170 -15.30 1.94 4.76
CA PHE A 170 -14.71 2.17 6.07
C PHE A 170 -13.55 1.22 6.28
N TYR A 171 -12.41 1.77 6.67
CA TYR A 171 -11.20 1.03 6.98
C TYR A 171 -10.71 1.39 8.37
N ARG A 172 -10.44 0.37 9.21
CA ARG A 172 -9.91 0.52 10.57
C ARG A 172 -8.70 -0.36 10.78
N ASN A 173 -7.64 0.22 11.31
CA ASN A 173 -6.48 -0.51 11.81
C ASN A 173 -6.58 -0.63 13.34
N PRO A 174 -6.94 -1.81 13.90
CA PRO A 174 -7.03 -2.01 15.33
C PRO A 174 -5.66 -2.18 15.99
N ALA A 175 -4.60 -2.42 15.22
CA ALA A 175 -3.26 -2.69 15.73
C ALA A 175 -2.73 -1.56 16.62
N THR A 176 -2.16 -1.94 17.76
CA THR A 176 -1.65 -1.00 18.77
C THR A 176 -0.23 -0.55 18.47
N PHE A 177 0.59 -1.40 17.85
CA PHE A 177 2.03 -1.17 17.72
C PHE A 177 2.48 -0.76 16.31
N PHE A 178 1.68 -1.05 15.28
CA PHE A 178 2.10 -0.80 13.90
C PHE A 178 1.02 -0.17 13.04
N GLY A 179 1.47 0.61 12.07
CA GLY A 179 0.65 1.08 10.98
C GLY A 179 0.72 0.13 9.78
N VAL A 180 -0.20 0.28 8.85
CA VAL A 180 -0.31 -0.58 7.67
C VAL A 180 -0.32 0.24 6.38
N HIS A 181 0.37 -0.26 5.37
CA HIS A 181 0.27 0.23 4.00
C HIS A 181 -0.84 -0.55 3.29
N VAL A 182 -1.81 0.17 2.77
CA VAL A 182 -3.00 -0.41 2.13
C VAL A 182 -2.95 -0.16 0.64
N THR A 183 -3.11 -1.24 -0.11
CA THR A 183 -3.26 -1.25 -1.56
C THR A 183 -4.60 -1.90 -1.88
N VAL A 184 -5.35 -1.30 -2.78
CA VAL A 184 -6.67 -1.78 -3.19
C VAL A 184 -6.61 -2.15 -4.66
N THR A 185 -7.14 -3.32 -5.04
CA THR A 185 -7.38 -3.62 -6.46
C THR A 185 -8.44 -2.66 -7.00
N PRO A 186 -8.56 -2.50 -8.32
CA PRO A 186 -9.67 -1.75 -8.88
C PRO A 186 -11.00 -2.24 -8.28
N ILE A 187 -11.86 -1.29 -7.91
CA ILE A 187 -13.23 -1.59 -7.51
C ILE A 187 -14.01 -1.80 -8.79
N GLU A 188 -14.63 -2.95 -8.94
CA GLU A 188 -15.32 -3.31 -10.16
C GLU A 188 -16.80 -3.59 -9.87
N ILE A 189 -17.65 -3.10 -10.75
CA ILE A 189 -19.10 -3.40 -10.75
C ILE A 189 -19.39 -4.30 -11.92
N HIS A 190 -19.97 -5.46 -11.60
CA HIS A 190 -20.32 -6.49 -12.58
C HIS A 190 -21.84 -6.75 -12.57
N TYR A 191 -22.37 -7.01 -13.74
CA TYR A 191 -23.66 -7.66 -13.92
C TYR A 191 -23.40 -9.01 -14.56
N PHE A 192 -23.67 -10.08 -13.82
CA PHE A 192 -23.17 -11.43 -14.15
C PHE A 192 -21.66 -11.42 -14.40
N GLN A 193 -21.22 -11.71 -15.61
CA GLN A 193 -19.82 -11.73 -16.02
C GLN A 193 -19.34 -10.43 -16.68
N LEU A 194 -20.26 -9.53 -16.99
CA LEU A 194 -19.95 -8.30 -17.70
C LEU A 194 -19.55 -7.20 -16.71
N LYS A 195 -18.34 -6.69 -16.88
CA LYS A 195 -17.84 -5.55 -16.10
C LYS A 195 -18.39 -4.25 -16.68
N PHE A 196 -19.14 -3.50 -15.88
CA PHE A 196 -19.76 -2.24 -16.29
C PHE A 196 -18.95 -1.01 -15.92
N ALA A 197 -18.34 -1.04 -14.74
CA ALA A 197 -17.63 0.11 -14.24
C ALA A 197 -16.42 -0.31 -13.42
N SER A 198 -15.43 0.57 -13.36
CA SER A 198 -14.25 0.39 -12.55
C SER A 198 -13.81 1.69 -11.89
N GLY A 199 -13.25 1.58 -10.69
CA GLY A 199 -12.74 2.72 -9.93
C GLY A 199 -11.45 2.36 -9.22
N TYR A 200 -10.60 3.36 -8.99
CA TYR A 200 -9.31 3.16 -8.35
C TYR A 200 -9.27 3.89 -7.01
N VAL A 201 -8.67 3.24 -6.04
CA VAL A 201 -8.34 3.83 -4.74
C VAL A 201 -6.85 4.06 -4.69
N LYS A 202 -6.43 5.27 -4.38
CA LYS A 202 -5.02 5.59 -4.18
C LYS A 202 -4.48 4.83 -2.97
N ASN A 203 -3.29 4.23 -3.11
CA ASN A 203 -2.60 3.59 -2.00
C ASN A 203 -2.40 4.58 -0.84
N PHE A 204 -2.60 4.11 0.38
CA PHE A 204 -2.49 4.97 1.56
C PHE A 204 -1.86 4.24 2.74
N TYR A 205 -1.35 5.03 3.67
CA TYR A 205 -0.89 4.56 4.96
C TYR A 205 -1.95 4.79 6.03
N GLN A 206 -2.21 3.78 6.85
CA GLN A 206 -3.12 3.85 7.99
C GLN A 206 -2.36 3.65 9.28
N SER A 207 -2.39 4.66 10.14
CA SER A 207 -1.71 4.64 11.43
C SER A 207 -2.31 3.60 12.37
N ARG A 208 -1.58 3.29 13.43
CA ARG A 208 -2.07 2.44 14.52
C ARG A 208 -3.33 3.00 15.17
N LYS A 209 -4.26 2.15 15.63
CA LYS A 209 -5.52 2.51 16.32
C LYS A 209 -6.32 3.61 15.61
N SER A 210 -6.23 3.69 14.28
CA SER A 210 -6.91 4.73 13.51
C SER A 210 -7.89 4.16 12.49
N GLN A 211 -8.83 4.99 12.10
CA GLN A 211 -9.86 4.65 11.13
C GLN A 211 -9.98 5.74 10.06
N ARG A 212 -10.45 5.36 8.88
CA ARG A 212 -10.64 6.26 7.74
C ARG A 212 -11.86 5.83 6.94
N VAL A 213 -12.57 6.81 6.40
CA VAL A 213 -13.56 6.61 5.35
C VAL A 213 -12.90 6.91 4.01
N ILE A 214 -12.96 5.97 3.09
CA ILE A 214 -12.44 6.07 1.74
C ILE A 214 -13.64 6.28 0.83
N VAL A 215 -13.58 7.32 0.02
CA VAL A 215 -14.57 7.58 -1.02
C VAL A 215 -13.92 7.27 -2.36
N SER A 216 -14.55 6.42 -3.15
CA SER A 216 -14.08 6.04 -4.49
C SER A 216 -15.19 6.23 -5.48
N HIS A 217 -14.86 6.87 -6.61
CA HIS A 217 -15.74 6.98 -7.76
C HIS A 217 -15.47 5.81 -8.69
N VAL A 218 -16.51 5.11 -9.04
CA VAL A 218 -16.50 3.95 -9.94
C VAL A 218 -17.25 4.33 -11.19
N LEU A 219 -16.54 4.40 -12.30
CA LEU A 219 -17.04 4.95 -13.56
C LEU A 219 -17.04 3.88 -14.64
N GLY A 220 -18.14 3.82 -15.38
CA GLY A 220 -18.27 3.09 -16.64
C GLY A 220 -18.80 4.06 -17.69
N TYR A 221 -18.08 4.24 -18.76
CA TYR A 221 -18.48 5.13 -19.84
C TYR A 221 -18.69 4.35 -21.12
N GLN A 222 -19.92 4.43 -21.66
CA GLN A 222 -20.30 3.78 -22.92
C GLN A 222 -19.86 2.30 -22.99
N MET A 223 -20.20 1.54 -21.97
CA MET A 223 -19.89 0.11 -21.91
C MET A 223 -20.92 -0.67 -22.73
N PRO A 224 -20.51 -1.48 -23.75
CA PRO A 224 -21.44 -2.21 -24.60
C PRO A 224 -22.12 -3.35 -23.85
N LEU A 225 -23.42 -3.48 -24.01
CA LEU A 225 -24.26 -4.48 -23.33
C LEU A 225 -24.48 -5.77 -24.11
N TYR A 226 -24.14 -5.80 -25.41
CA TYR A 226 -24.18 -6.95 -26.31
C TYR A 226 -25.55 -7.74 -26.26
N GLY A 227 -26.66 -7.02 -26.35
CA GLY A 227 -27.99 -7.63 -26.57
C GLY A 227 -28.55 -8.52 -25.47
N GLY A 228 -27.81 -8.77 -24.40
CA GLY A 228 -28.16 -9.74 -23.36
C GLY A 228 -28.90 -9.19 -22.16
N VAL A 229 -29.34 -7.94 -22.15
CA VAL A 229 -29.74 -7.31 -20.89
C VAL A 229 -31.15 -6.77 -20.94
N SER A 230 -32.10 -7.71 -20.93
CA SER A 230 -33.54 -7.42 -20.86
C SER A 230 -33.92 -6.36 -19.80
N PRO A 231 -33.36 -6.32 -18.60
CA PRO A 231 -33.66 -5.27 -17.62
C PRO A 231 -33.29 -3.87 -18.04
N PHE A 232 -32.31 -3.71 -18.94
CA PHE A 232 -31.85 -2.39 -19.40
C PHE A 232 -32.72 -1.84 -20.54
N ASN A 233 -33.40 -2.68 -21.28
CA ASN A 233 -34.36 -2.24 -22.30
C ASN A 233 -35.51 -1.42 -21.68
N ALA A 234 -35.89 -1.72 -20.45
CA ALA A 234 -36.87 -0.93 -19.69
C ALA A 234 -36.32 0.46 -19.31
N ALA A 235 -34.95 0.64 -19.29
CA ALA A 235 -34.32 1.92 -19.01
C ALA A 235 -34.41 2.91 -20.19
N ILE A 236 -34.62 2.41 -21.41
CA ILE A 236 -34.79 3.24 -22.58
C ILE A 236 -36.24 3.80 -22.55
N GLY A 237 -36.44 4.87 -21.78
CA GLY A 237 -37.74 5.58 -21.68
C GLY A 237 -38.36 5.66 -20.30
N HIS A 238 -38.18 4.67 -19.43
CA HIS A 238 -38.79 4.63 -18.08
C HIS A 238 -37.77 4.17 -17.03
N LEU A 239 -36.88 5.08 -16.65
CA LEU A 239 -35.80 4.80 -15.70
C LEU A 239 -36.33 4.30 -14.33
N GLU A 240 -37.54 4.71 -13.95
CA GLU A 240 -38.13 4.39 -12.65
C GLU A 240 -38.41 2.88 -12.44
N ASN A 241 -38.61 2.14 -13.53
CA ASN A 241 -38.93 0.72 -13.47
C ASN A 241 -37.72 -0.22 -13.58
N VAL A 242 -36.52 0.34 -13.63
CA VAL A 242 -35.27 -0.42 -13.76
C VAL A 242 -34.90 -1.07 -12.45
N ILE A 243 -34.76 -2.40 -12.48
CA ILE A 243 -34.26 -3.20 -11.33
C ILE A 243 -33.13 -4.09 -11.84
N VAL A 244 -31.88 -3.75 -11.46
CA VAL A 244 -30.71 -4.48 -11.94
C VAL A 244 -29.88 -4.96 -10.76
N PRO A 245 -29.70 -6.27 -10.56
CA PRO A 245 -28.78 -6.81 -9.58
C PRO A 245 -27.33 -6.63 -10.07
N VAL A 246 -26.50 -5.99 -9.30
CA VAL A 246 -25.08 -5.76 -9.60
C VAL A 246 -24.19 -6.27 -8.47
N ASN A 247 -23.03 -6.76 -8.82
CA ASN A 247 -22.02 -7.24 -7.89
C ASN A 247 -20.85 -6.24 -7.84
N LEU A 248 -20.58 -5.71 -6.65
CA LEU A 248 -19.39 -4.88 -6.37
C LEU A 248 -18.29 -5.78 -5.84
N THR A 249 -17.12 -5.76 -6.48
CA THR A 249 -15.99 -6.61 -6.10
C THR A 249 -14.70 -5.82 -6.02
N PHE A 250 -13.90 -6.08 -4.98
CA PHE A 250 -12.53 -5.59 -4.87
C PHE A 250 -11.76 -6.38 -3.79
N THR A 251 -10.45 -6.26 -3.80
CA THR A 251 -9.58 -6.87 -2.79
C THR A 251 -8.70 -5.80 -2.17
N MET A 252 -8.68 -5.74 -0.84
CA MET A 252 -7.76 -4.89 -0.09
C MET A 252 -6.59 -5.72 0.43
N ARG A 253 -5.38 -5.25 0.15
CA ARG A 253 -4.14 -5.81 0.67
C ARG A 253 -3.54 -4.84 1.67
N SER A 254 -3.42 -5.25 2.92
CA SER A 254 -2.79 -4.49 3.99
C SER A 254 -1.45 -5.12 4.34
N ARG A 255 -0.38 -4.34 4.35
CA ARG A 255 0.97 -4.77 4.70
C ARG A 255 1.46 -3.97 5.90
N ALA A 256 1.75 -4.67 6.98
CA ALA A 256 2.40 -4.08 8.15
C ALA A 256 3.92 -4.25 8.07
N TYR A 257 4.65 -3.32 8.69
CA TYR A 257 6.09 -3.44 8.92
C TYR A 257 6.33 -3.34 10.42
N ILE A 258 6.82 -4.42 10.99
CA ILE A 258 7.08 -4.55 12.44
C ILE A 258 8.58 -4.68 12.63
N LEU A 259 9.12 -4.04 13.69
CA LEU A 259 10.55 -4.10 14.03
C LEU A 259 11.47 -3.74 12.84
N GLY A 260 11.26 -2.57 12.23
CA GLY A 260 12.13 -2.09 11.16
C GLY A 260 12.14 -2.93 9.89
N ARG A 261 11.04 -3.64 9.58
CA ARG A 261 10.84 -4.58 8.44
C ARG A 261 11.26 -6.03 8.69
N LEU A 262 11.70 -6.40 9.89
CA LEU A 262 12.05 -7.78 10.21
C LEU A 262 10.85 -8.71 9.99
N VAL A 263 9.66 -8.27 10.41
CA VAL A 263 8.40 -8.98 10.18
C VAL A 263 7.46 -8.11 9.35
N SER A 264 6.95 -8.65 8.24
CA SER A 264 6.06 -7.93 7.33
C SER A 264 4.81 -8.75 6.97
N PRO A 265 3.85 -8.92 7.90
CA PRO A 265 2.63 -9.65 7.63
C PRO A 265 1.79 -8.96 6.55
N LYS A 266 1.15 -9.77 5.73
CA LYS A 266 0.25 -9.34 4.67
C LYS A 266 -1.14 -9.87 4.98
N PHE A 267 -2.12 -9.00 4.94
CA PHE A 267 -3.53 -9.34 5.11
C PHE A 267 -4.25 -9.05 3.81
N TYR A 268 -5.04 -9.99 3.36
CA TYR A 268 -5.91 -9.85 2.21
C TYR A 268 -7.35 -9.83 2.70
N LYS A 269 -8.16 -8.97 2.13
CA LYS A 269 -9.60 -8.92 2.39
C LYS A 269 -10.32 -8.76 1.07
N LYS A 270 -10.93 -9.84 0.58
CA LYS A 270 -11.77 -9.82 -0.61
C LYS A 270 -13.19 -9.44 -0.19
N VAL A 271 -13.74 -8.48 -0.88
CA VAL A 271 -15.09 -7.95 -0.64
C VAL A 271 -15.95 -8.23 -1.86
N LEU A 272 -17.10 -8.83 -1.64
CA LEU A 272 -18.14 -9.07 -2.62
C LEU A 272 -19.46 -8.56 -2.05
N CYS A 273 -20.03 -7.52 -2.65
CA CYS A 273 -21.32 -6.98 -2.26
C CYS A 273 -22.34 -7.21 -3.37
N GLN A 274 -23.48 -7.76 -3.02
CA GLN A 274 -24.62 -7.86 -3.90
C GLN A 274 -25.55 -6.67 -3.68
N VAL A 275 -25.79 -5.89 -4.73
CA VAL A 275 -26.56 -4.64 -4.67
C VAL A 275 -27.57 -4.66 -5.79
N THR A 276 -28.79 -4.29 -5.48
CA THR A 276 -29.81 -4.07 -6.51
C THR A 276 -29.90 -2.58 -6.80
N LEU A 277 -29.66 -2.21 -8.04
CA LEU A 277 -29.88 -0.88 -8.55
C LEU A 277 -31.36 -0.72 -8.85
N TYR A 278 -32.00 0.25 -8.21
CA TYR A 278 -33.39 0.66 -8.50
C TYR A 278 -33.36 2.02 -9.19
N GLY A 279 -33.98 2.16 -10.33
CA GLY A 279 -33.99 3.40 -11.10
C GLY A 279 -34.56 4.61 -10.32
N ASN A 280 -35.57 4.36 -9.46
CA ASN A 280 -36.15 5.39 -8.59
C ASN A 280 -35.26 5.80 -7.37
N GLN A 281 -34.12 5.12 -7.18
CA GLN A 281 -33.19 5.37 -6.10
C GLN A 281 -31.85 6.00 -6.57
N ILE A 282 -31.79 6.40 -7.83
CA ILE A 282 -30.61 7.13 -8.35
C ILE A 282 -30.42 8.41 -7.54
N GLY A 283 -29.19 8.72 -7.18
CA GLY A 283 -28.82 9.84 -6.29
C GLY A 283 -29.05 9.56 -4.80
N LYS A 284 -29.68 8.45 -4.40
CA LYS A 284 -29.91 8.12 -2.99
C LYS A 284 -28.85 7.16 -2.45
N HIS A 285 -28.60 7.25 -1.16
CA HIS A 285 -27.67 6.36 -0.47
C HIS A 285 -28.29 4.98 -0.26
N VAL A 286 -27.65 3.96 -0.84
CA VAL A 286 -27.96 2.55 -0.57
C VAL A 286 -27.03 2.07 0.54
N ASN A 287 -27.59 1.63 1.67
CA ASN A 287 -26.83 1.05 2.77
C ASN A 287 -26.43 -0.39 2.42
N LEU A 288 -25.13 -0.69 2.49
CA LEU A 288 -24.59 -2.02 2.16
C LEU A 288 -24.17 -2.83 3.40
N THR A 289 -24.48 -2.31 4.60
CA THR A 289 -24.19 -3.02 5.84
C THR A 289 -25.00 -4.32 5.88
N GLY A 290 -24.33 -5.46 5.78
CA GLY A 290 -24.99 -6.79 5.75
C GLY A 290 -25.22 -7.39 4.35
N SER A 291 -25.05 -6.61 3.27
CA SER A 291 -25.18 -7.10 1.88
C SER A 291 -23.83 -7.51 1.27
N CYS A 292 -22.76 -7.49 2.06
CA CYS A 292 -21.41 -7.81 1.62
C CYS A 292 -20.86 -9.04 2.31
N ILE A 293 -20.16 -9.87 1.55
CA ILE A 293 -19.40 -11.02 2.00
C ILE A 293 -17.92 -10.62 2.04
N TYR A 294 -17.29 -10.89 3.16
CA TYR A 294 -15.88 -10.58 3.41
C TYR A 294 -15.12 -11.90 3.60
N SER A 295 -14.16 -12.18 2.71
CA SER A 295 -13.29 -13.36 2.78
C SER A 295 -11.83 -12.95 2.94
N ASP A 296 -11.07 -13.76 3.69
CA ASP A 296 -9.62 -13.58 3.92
C ASP A 296 -8.82 -14.28 2.83
#